data_7991b2071a1fd22ef57797f5c26b9672
#
_entry.id   7991b2071a1fd22ef57797f5c26b9672
#
_cell.length_a   1.000
_cell.length_b   1.000
_cell.length_c   1.000
_cell.angle_alpha   90.00
_cell.angle_beta   90.00
_cell.angle_gamma   90.00
#
_symmetry.space_group_name_H-M   'P 1'
#
loop_
_entity.id
_entity.type
_entity.pdbx_description
1 polymer ?
#
loop_
_entity_poly.entity_id
_entity_poly.type
_entity_poly.pdbx_seq_one_letter_code
_entity_poly.pdbx_strand_id
1 'polypeptide(L)'
;MSAVINRPITPGEYSNKNLQKATFKNEDLRNISFSGSDLRGADFTGSNLSGADLANARTGLTSMTVILLFIGALAVSLLSGYIAMLAGRTVQLMIASKDSNVRIAAIICAVIIVVFILYSYFKGINNAIKNLVLPIVALAVLIGLIAKFSGLGSGKGMLYLVLTLLLVAIMFIVGTVARATAGTLSSAILFVVVALGGGMFGKSLGGGIGTVIMAISCAIISKKALTDAKGFDDLKRIATFITRTFGTSFRNTVLSNANFSQ
;
A
#
# COMPACT_ATOMS: atom_id res chain seq x y z
N MET A 1 12.53 -19.57 -18.11
CA MET A 1 13.87 -19.84 -18.67
C MET A 1 14.47 -18.50 -19.05
N SER A 2 15.50 -18.04 -18.36
CA SER A 2 16.26 -16.84 -18.73
C SER A 2 17.29 -17.27 -19.78
N ALA A 3 17.21 -16.72 -20.99
CA ALA A 3 18.22 -16.95 -22.01
C ALA A 3 19.49 -16.17 -21.63
N VAL A 4 20.55 -16.88 -21.27
CA VAL A 4 21.90 -16.32 -21.19
C VAL A 4 22.42 -16.31 -22.62
N ILE A 5 22.54 -15.14 -23.23
CA ILE A 5 22.99 -14.98 -24.60
C ILE A 5 24.52 -14.81 -24.57
N ASN A 6 25.23 -15.89 -24.86
CA ASN A 6 26.71 -15.96 -24.95
C ASN A 6 27.16 -15.96 -26.42
N ARG A 7 26.91 -14.85 -27.16
CA ARG A 7 27.37 -14.65 -28.55
C ARG A 7 27.98 -13.27 -28.73
N PRO A 8 28.93 -13.06 -29.67
CA PRO A 8 29.35 -11.74 -30.07
C PRO A 8 28.13 -10.99 -30.64
N ILE A 9 27.83 -9.84 -30.05
CA ILE A 9 26.61 -9.06 -30.28
C ILE A 9 26.84 -8.19 -31.53
N THR A 10 25.97 -8.33 -32.54
CA THR A 10 25.99 -7.48 -33.73
C THR A 10 25.13 -6.23 -33.52
N PRO A 11 25.55 -5.03 -33.98
CA PRO A 11 24.71 -3.83 -33.94
C PRO A 11 23.36 -4.08 -34.61
N GLY A 12 22.24 -3.79 -33.89
CA GLY A 12 20.88 -3.99 -34.38
C GLY A 12 20.22 -5.32 -34.00
N GLU A 13 20.92 -6.25 -33.35
CA GLU A 13 20.38 -7.56 -32.98
C GLU A 13 19.18 -7.52 -32.03
N TYR A 14 19.06 -6.45 -31.24
CA TYR A 14 18.00 -6.33 -30.23
C TYR A 14 16.87 -5.36 -30.58
N SER A 15 16.88 -4.72 -31.74
CA SER A 15 15.82 -3.80 -32.14
C SER A 15 14.49 -4.52 -32.43
N ASN A 16 13.37 -3.91 -31.99
CA ASN A 16 12.01 -4.44 -32.15
C ASN A 16 11.81 -5.88 -31.61
N LYS A 17 12.57 -6.27 -30.61
CA LYS A 17 12.49 -7.59 -29.97
C LYS A 17 11.66 -7.60 -28.70
N ASN A 18 11.06 -8.75 -28.39
CA ASN A 18 10.51 -9.00 -27.06
C ASN A 18 11.63 -9.54 -26.16
N LEU A 19 12.15 -8.63 -25.31
CA LEU A 19 13.23 -8.91 -24.36
C LEU A 19 12.73 -8.78 -22.90
N GLN A 20 11.45 -9.06 -22.68
CA GLN A 20 10.87 -9.05 -21.33
C GLN A 20 11.61 -10.03 -20.43
N LYS A 21 12.00 -9.54 -19.25
CA LYS A 21 12.74 -10.33 -18.24
C LYS A 21 14.09 -10.88 -18.73
N ALA A 22 14.63 -10.39 -19.85
CA ALA A 22 15.97 -10.72 -20.29
C ALA A 22 17.03 -10.23 -19.28
N THR A 23 18.13 -10.97 -19.16
CA THR A 23 19.24 -10.60 -18.27
C THR A 23 20.45 -10.21 -19.09
N PHE A 24 20.88 -8.97 -18.91
CA PHE A 24 22.05 -8.34 -19.53
C PHE A 24 23.06 -7.87 -18.46
N LYS A 25 23.14 -8.57 -17.34
CA LYS A 25 23.99 -8.18 -16.21
C LYS A 25 25.47 -8.19 -16.58
N ASN A 26 26.15 -7.09 -16.24
CA ASN A 26 27.60 -6.93 -16.44
C ASN A 26 28.05 -7.09 -17.90
N GLU A 27 27.15 -6.89 -18.87
CA GLU A 27 27.45 -7.00 -20.30
C GLU A 27 27.98 -5.66 -20.85
N ASP A 28 28.84 -5.73 -21.87
CA ASP A 28 29.25 -4.60 -22.67
C ASP A 28 28.30 -4.42 -23.86
N LEU A 29 27.39 -3.48 -23.73
CA LEU A 29 26.32 -3.20 -24.67
C LEU A 29 26.48 -1.82 -25.34
N ARG A 30 27.72 -1.35 -25.46
CA ARG A 30 28.03 -0.06 -26.05
C ARG A 30 27.57 0.00 -27.50
N ASN A 31 26.91 1.11 -27.87
CA ASN A 31 26.42 1.37 -29.22
C ASN A 31 25.42 0.32 -29.76
N ILE A 32 24.84 -0.51 -28.90
CA ILE A 32 23.81 -1.49 -29.26
C ILE A 32 22.44 -0.80 -29.39
N SER A 33 21.65 -1.20 -30.39
CA SER A 33 20.29 -0.71 -30.53
C SER A 33 19.28 -1.66 -29.92
N PHE A 34 18.47 -1.12 -29.00
CA PHE A 34 17.27 -1.71 -28.41
C PHE A 34 16.01 -0.98 -28.87
N SER A 35 16.13 -0.17 -29.92
CA SER A 35 15.03 0.67 -30.39
C SER A 35 13.76 -0.14 -30.67
N GLY A 36 12.62 0.36 -30.16
CA GLY A 36 11.32 -0.29 -30.31
C GLY A 36 11.13 -1.59 -29.53
N SER A 37 12.12 -2.02 -28.74
CA SER A 37 12.06 -3.31 -28.03
C SER A 37 11.26 -3.24 -26.74
N ASP A 38 10.69 -4.38 -26.35
CA ASP A 38 10.02 -4.54 -25.06
C ASP A 38 11.01 -5.03 -24.00
N LEU A 39 11.52 -4.11 -23.20
CA LEU A 39 12.50 -4.33 -22.13
C LEU A 39 11.87 -4.40 -20.74
N ARG A 40 10.56 -4.58 -20.64
CA ARG A 40 9.88 -4.62 -19.34
C ARG A 40 10.38 -5.79 -18.48
N GLY A 41 10.85 -5.46 -17.27
CA GLY A 41 11.46 -6.42 -16.35
C GLY A 41 12.84 -6.91 -16.75
N ALA A 42 13.49 -6.34 -17.77
CA ALA A 42 14.87 -6.66 -18.14
C ALA A 42 15.85 -6.14 -17.09
N ASP A 43 16.98 -6.83 -16.91
CA ASP A 43 18.00 -6.51 -15.91
C ASP A 43 19.34 -6.16 -16.58
N PHE A 44 19.67 -4.88 -16.57
CA PHE A 44 20.93 -4.30 -17.06
C PHE A 44 21.91 -3.98 -15.92
N THR A 45 21.73 -4.58 -14.75
CA THR A 45 22.58 -4.28 -13.59
C THR A 45 24.06 -4.47 -13.92
N GLY A 46 24.86 -3.39 -13.74
CA GLY A 46 26.30 -3.40 -13.95
C GLY A 46 26.73 -3.36 -15.41
N SER A 47 25.82 -3.30 -16.39
CA SER A 47 26.17 -3.26 -17.81
C SER A 47 26.65 -1.87 -18.28
N ASN A 48 27.30 -1.83 -19.43
CA ASN A 48 27.71 -0.60 -20.09
C ASN A 48 26.86 -0.36 -21.33
N LEU A 49 25.95 0.59 -21.25
CA LEU A 49 25.02 1.03 -22.31
C LEU A 49 25.46 2.36 -22.95
N SER A 50 26.74 2.72 -22.86
CA SER A 50 27.23 3.98 -23.46
C SER A 50 26.96 4.02 -24.96
N GLY A 51 26.27 5.07 -25.43
CA GLY A 51 25.89 5.22 -26.83
C GLY A 51 24.78 4.26 -27.31
N ALA A 52 24.20 3.45 -26.42
CA ALA A 52 23.11 2.55 -26.79
C ALA A 52 21.83 3.33 -27.18
N ASP A 53 21.10 2.81 -28.15
CA ASP A 53 19.83 3.37 -28.60
C ASP A 53 18.63 2.63 -27.98
N LEU A 54 17.92 3.27 -27.07
CA LEU A 54 16.71 2.80 -26.42
C LEU A 54 15.48 3.58 -26.89
N ALA A 55 15.54 4.25 -28.05
CA ALA A 55 14.43 5.02 -28.59
C ALA A 55 13.18 4.13 -28.73
N ASN A 56 12.04 4.62 -28.27
CA ASN A 56 10.75 3.89 -28.31
C ASN A 56 10.77 2.53 -27.58
N ALA A 57 11.80 2.21 -26.79
CA ALA A 57 11.84 0.99 -26.01
C ALA A 57 10.84 1.06 -24.83
N ARG A 58 10.13 -0.05 -24.60
CA ARG A 58 9.19 -0.17 -23.47
C ARG A 58 9.91 -0.68 -22.23
N THR A 59 9.99 0.12 -21.19
CA THR A 59 10.58 -0.24 -19.89
C THR A 59 9.53 -0.35 -18.79
N GLY A 60 9.91 -0.80 -17.60
CA GLY A 60 9.06 -0.88 -16.42
C GLY A 60 8.59 -2.31 -16.09
N LEU A 61 7.38 -2.44 -15.56
CA LEU A 61 6.79 -3.72 -15.15
C LEU A 61 6.22 -4.50 -16.33
N THR A 62 6.40 -5.83 -16.33
CA THR A 62 5.73 -6.70 -17.31
C THR A 62 4.22 -6.75 -17.06
N SER A 63 3.41 -6.98 -18.12
CA SER A 63 1.95 -7.07 -17.98
C SER A 63 1.52 -8.11 -16.95
N MET A 64 2.19 -9.26 -16.92
CA MET A 64 1.91 -10.32 -15.94
C MET A 64 2.20 -9.88 -14.51
N THR A 65 3.29 -9.15 -14.29
CA THR A 65 3.63 -8.59 -12.97
C THR A 65 2.56 -7.58 -12.52
N VAL A 66 2.11 -6.72 -13.44
CA VAL A 66 1.03 -5.75 -13.15
C VAL A 66 -0.26 -6.47 -12.74
N ILE A 67 -0.65 -7.53 -13.46
CA ILE A 67 -1.83 -8.33 -13.12
C ILE A 67 -1.69 -8.99 -11.74
N LEU A 68 -0.54 -9.60 -11.44
CA LEU A 68 -0.29 -10.23 -10.14
C LEU A 68 -0.32 -9.20 -8.99
N LEU A 69 0.30 -8.02 -9.19
CA LEU A 69 0.24 -6.93 -8.22
C LEU A 69 -1.19 -6.42 -8.01
N PHE A 70 -1.97 -6.34 -9.09
CA PHE A 70 -3.39 -5.94 -9.01
C PHE A 70 -4.21 -6.97 -8.22
N ILE A 71 -4.06 -8.26 -8.49
CA ILE A 71 -4.74 -9.33 -7.75
C ILE A 71 -4.35 -9.29 -6.27
N GLY A 72 -3.05 -9.14 -5.98
CA GLY A 72 -2.57 -8.98 -4.60
C GLY A 72 -3.17 -7.76 -3.90
N ALA A 73 -3.18 -6.61 -4.55
CA ALA A 73 -3.78 -5.39 -4.03
C ALA A 73 -5.30 -5.53 -3.80
N LEU A 74 -5.99 -6.28 -4.66
CA LEU A 74 -7.42 -6.60 -4.52
C LEU A 74 -7.68 -7.47 -3.30
N ALA A 75 -6.90 -8.53 -3.08
CA ALA A 75 -7.00 -9.39 -1.90
C ALA A 75 -6.75 -8.60 -0.59
N VAL A 76 -5.71 -7.75 -0.59
CA VAL A 76 -5.38 -6.88 0.56
C VAL A 76 -6.49 -5.85 0.81
N SER A 77 -7.14 -5.33 -0.24
CA SER A 77 -8.27 -4.40 -0.10
C SER A 77 -9.52 -5.07 0.46
N LEU A 78 -9.81 -6.31 0.06
CA LEU A 78 -10.91 -7.10 0.66
C LEU A 78 -10.68 -7.34 2.15
N LEU A 79 -9.45 -7.70 2.53
CA LEU A 79 -9.06 -7.85 3.94
C LEU A 79 -9.24 -6.54 4.71
N SER A 80 -8.80 -5.41 4.16
CA SER A 80 -8.98 -4.08 4.75
C SER A 80 -10.46 -3.75 4.97
N GLY A 81 -11.32 -4.06 3.98
CA GLY A 81 -12.78 -3.87 4.10
C GLY A 81 -13.40 -4.74 5.20
N TYR A 82 -12.97 -5.99 5.32
CA TYR A 82 -13.41 -6.88 6.38
C TYR A 82 -13.03 -6.37 7.77
N ILE A 83 -11.79 -5.89 7.95
CA ILE A 83 -11.32 -5.29 9.21
C ILE A 83 -12.11 -4.01 9.54
N ALA A 84 -12.40 -3.17 8.55
CA ALA A 84 -13.22 -1.97 8.74
C ALA A 84 -14.65 -2.31 9.21
N MET A 85 -15.25 -3.36 8.64
CA MET A 85 -16.54 -3.87 9.08
C MET A 85 -16.50 -4.34 10.53
N LEU A 86 -15.47 -5.09 10.92
CA LEU A 86 -15.32 -5.55 12.31
C LEU A 86 -15.19 -4.37 13.28
N ALA A 87 -14.40 -3.36 12.95
CA ALA A 87 -14.24 -2.16 13.77
C ALA A 87 -15.57 -1.41 13.93
N GLY A 88 -16.29 -1.16 12.83
CA GLY A 88 -17.60 -0.50 12.87
C GLY A 88 -18.66 -1.28 13.66
N ARG A 89 -18.68 -2.62 13.50
CA ARG A 89 -19.57 -3.49 14.28
C ARG A 89 -19.22 -3.45 15.78
N THR A 90 -17.94 -3.44 16.12
CA THR A 90 -17.50 -3.38 17.52
C THR A 90 -17.96 -2.07 18.17
N VAL A 91 -17.80 -0.93 17.50
CA VAL A 91 -18.32 0.36 17.98
C VAL A 91 -19.82 0.34 18.17
N GLN A 92 -20.57 -0.22 17.23
CA GLN A 92 -22.03 -0.37 17.34
C GLN A 92 -22.43 -1.20 18.56
N LEU A 93 -21.77 -2.34 18.82
CA LEU A 93 -22.02 -3.19 19.99
C LEU A 93 -21.70 -2.47 21.28
N MET A 94 -20.63 -1.67 21.31
CA MET A 94 -20.27 -0.86 22.47
C MET A 94 -21.35 0.21 22.76
N ILE A 95 -21.88 0.89 21.75
CA ILE A 95 -22.95 1.90 21.88
C ILE A 95 -24.26 1.25 22.41
N ALA A 96 -24.56 0.05 21.92
CA ALA A 96 -25.76 -0.70 22.33
C ALA A 96 -25.62 -1.41 23.69
N SER A 97 -24.45 -1.34 24.32
CA SER A 97 -24.20 -1.99 25.62
C SER A 97 -25.05 -1.41 26.75
N LYS A 98 -25.50 -2.26 27.66
CA LYS A 98 -26.16 -1.84 28.91
C LYS A 98 -25.17 -1.21 29.91
N ASP A 99 -23.89 -1.57 29.80
CA ASP A 99 -22.81 -1.03 30.65
C ASP A 99 -22.47 0.41 30.24
N SER A 100 -22.66 1.35 31.18
CA SER A 100 -22.39 2.78 30.95
C SER A 100 -20.91 3.03 30.60
N ASN A 101 -19.98 2.31 31.23
CA ASN A 101 -18.55 2.46 30.95
C ASN A 101 -18.20 2.03 29.53
N VAL A 102 -18.86 0.99 29.01
CA VAL A 102 -18.66 0.53 27.62
C VAL A 102 -19.21 1.55 26.62
N ARG A 103 -20.39 2.16 26.92
CA ARG A 103 -20.96 3.23 26.05
C ARG A 103 -20.08 4.48 26.04
N ILE A 104 -19.57 4.91 27.18
CA ILE A 104 -18.63 6.04 27.24
C ILE A 104 -17.37 5.74 26.43
N ALA A 105 -16.81 4.54 26.58
CA ALA A 105 -15.66 4.11 25.79
C ALA A 105 -15.94 4.10 24.29
N ALA A 106 -17.17 3.78 23.86
CA ALA A 106 -17.58 3.84 22.44
C ALA A 106 -17.53 5.28 21.90
N ILE A 107 -18.06 6.24 22.63
CA ILE A 107 -18.06 7.65 22.24
C ILE A 107 -16.61 8.17 22.15
N ILE A 108 -15.80 7.87 23.14
CA ILE A 108 -14.38 8.23 23.15
C ILE A 108 -13.68 7.62 21.93
N CYS A 109 -13.92 6.33 21.65
CA CYS A 109 -13.37 5.62 20.51
C CYS A 109 -13.74 6.29 19.17
N ALA A 110 -15.02 6.65 19.00
CA ALA A 110 -15.49 7.33 17.79
C ALA A 110 -14.79 8.69 17.59
N VAL A 111 -14.64 9.48 18.64
CA VAL A 111 -13.90 10.75 18.61
C VAL A 111 -12.44 10.53 18.23
N ILE A 112 -11.77 9.56 18.84
CA ILE A 112 -10.37 9.23 18.54
C ILE A 112 -10.21 8.81 17.08
N ILE A 113 -11.14 8.02 16.53
CA ILE A 113 -11.11 7.61 15.12
C ILE A 113 -11.18 8.83 14.19
N VAL A 114 -12.08 9.78 14.47
CA VAL A 114 -12.18 11.02 13.68
C VAL A 114 -10.88 11.82 13.77
N VAL A 115 -10.34 12.00 14.98
CA VAL A 115 -9.06 12.70 15.19
C VAL A 115 -7.92 11.97 14.47
N PHE A 116 -7.89 10.64 14.50
CA PHE A 116 -6.90 9.82 13.80
C PHE A 116 -6.95 10.04 12.28
N ILE A 117 -8.15 10.06 11.69
CA ILE A 117 -8.33 10.31 10.25
C ILE A 117 -7.81 11.71 9.89
N LEU A 118 -8.21 12.74 10.63
CA LEU A 118 -7.77 14.11 10.42
C LEU A 118 -6.25 14.25 10.59
N TYR A 119 -5.70 13.70 11.66
CA TYR A 119 -4.26 13.74 11.93
C TYR A 119 -3.47 13.01 10.84
N SER A 120 -3.94 11.84 10.39
CA SER A 120 -3.33 11.08 9.29
C SER A 120 -3.34 11.87 7.99
N TYR A 121 -4.40 12.64 7.73
CA TYR A 121 -4.48 13.50 6.56
C TYR A 121 -3.45 14.64 6.59
N PHE A 122 -3.26 15.30 7.75
CA PHE A 122 -2.37 16.47 7.85
C PHE A 122 -0.91 16.12 8.10
N LYS A 123 -0.63 15.11 8.90
CA LYS A 123 0.73 14.77 9.39
C LYS A 123 1.25 13.42 8.87
N GLY A 124 0.43 12.65 8.15
CA GLY A 124 0.77 11.32 7.67
C GLY A 124 0.46 10.20 8.65
N ILE A 125 0.28 9.00 8.11
CA ILE A 125 -0.16 7.82 8.87
C ILE A 125 0.85 7.42 9.93
N ASN A 126 2.15 7.43 9.61
CA ASN A 126 3.19 7.05 10.57
C ASN A 126 3.19 7.92 11.82
N ASN A 127 3.03 9.24 11.63
CA ASN A 127 2.95 10.18 12.74
C ASN A 127 1.65 10.00 13.53
N ALA A 128 0.55 9.69 12.86
CA ALA A 128 -0.72 9.41 13.52
C ALA A 128 -0.65 8.15 14.41
N ILE A 129 0.01 7.10 13.92
CA ILE A 129 0.21 5.87 14.71
C ILE A 129 1.13 6.13 15.90
N LYS A 130 2.30 6.73 15.68
CA LYS A 130 3.30 6.96 16.72
C LYS A 130 2.83 7.93 17.81
N ASN A 131 2.23 9.05 17.40
CA ASN A 131 1.95 10.15 18.33
C ASN A 131 0.52 10.14 18.88
N LEU A 132 -0.41 9.39 18.25
CA LEU A 132 -1.81 9.33 18.69
C LEU A 132 -2.20 7.91 19.10
N VAL A 133 -2.09 6.92 18.19
CA VAL A 133 -2.61 5.57 18.48
C VAL A 133 -1.81 4.87 19.57
N LEU A 134 -0.48 4.82 19.49
CA LEU A 134 0.35 4.12 20.46
C LEU A 134 0.22 4.68 21.88
N PRO A 135 0.28 6.00 22.13
CA PRO A 135 0.08 6.55 23.48
C PRO A 135 -1.32 6.28 24.03
N ILE A 136 -2.35 6.42 23.19
CA ILE A 136 -3.73 6.17 23.63
C ILE A 136 -3.95 4.69 23.96
N VAL A 137 -3.44 3.78 23.14
CA VAL A 137 -3.51 2.34 23.39
C VAL A 137 -2.78 1.99 24.70
N ALA A 138 -1.58 2.51 24.91
CA ALA A 138 -0.82 2.28 26.14
C ALA A 138 -1.58 2.78 27.37
N LEU A 139 -2.14 4.00 27.31
CA LEU A 139 -2.94 4.57 28.38
C LEU A 139 -4.22 3.76 28.64
N ALA A 140 -4.93 3.34 27.61
CA ALA A 140 -6.15 2.55 27.72
C ALA A 140 -5.89 1.17 28.33
N VAL A 141 -4.78 0.52 27.97
CA VAL A 141 -4.34 -0.74 28.57
C VAL A 141 -4.05 -0.54 30.07
N LEU A 142 -3.31 0.51 30.41
CA LEU A 142 -2.98 0.83 31.80
C LEU A 142 -4.25 1.08 32.64
N ILE A 143 -5.16 1.92 32.17
CA ILE A 143 -6.44 2.21 32.85
C ILE A 143 -7.27 0.92 32.97
N GLY A 144 -7.34 0.10 31.93
CA GLY A 144 -8.08 -1.17 31.94
C GLY A 144 -7.54 -2.16 32.95
N LEU A 145 -6.22 -2.25 33.12
CA LEU A 145 -5.55 -3.07 34.13
C LEU A 145 -5.83 -2.55 35.54
N ILE A 146 -5.68 -1.25 35.77
CA ILE A 146 -5.99 -0.62 37.08
C ILE A 146 -7.45 -0.88 37.43
N ALA A 147 -8.40 -0.64 36.55
CA ALA A 147 -9.82 -0.86 36.78
C ALA A 147 -10.13 -2.33 37.16
N LYS A 148 -9.46 -3.28 36.50
CA LYS A 148 -9.62 -4.71 36.77
C LYS A 148 -9.06 -5.08 38.15
N PHE A 149 -7.85 -4.61 38.52
CA PHE A 149 -7.19 -4.98 39.79
C PHE A 149 -7.75 -4.24 41.00
N SER A 150 -8.26 -3.01 40.83
CA SER A 150 -8.86 -2.22 41.92
C SER A 150 -10.34 -2.51 42.15
N GLY A 151 -10.94 -3.43 41.38
CA GLY A 151 -12.37 -3.75 41.50
C GLY A 151 -13.33 -2.66 41.04
N LEU A 152 -12.82 -1.57 40.43
CA LEU A 152 -13.62 -0.44 39.94
C LEU A 152 -14.44 -0.74 38.67
N GLY A 153 -14.25 -1.94 38.10
CA GLY A 153 -15.00 -2.37 36.92
C GLY A 153 -14.35 -3.53 36.18
N SER A 154 -15.03 -4.04 35.14
CA SER A 154 -14.56 -5.19 34.36
C SER A 154 -13.40 -4.87 33.39
N GLY A 155 -13.06 -3.61 33.19
CA GLY A 155 -12.09 -3.17 32.16
C GLY A 155 -12.53 -3.42 30.70
N LYS A 156 -13.74 -3.98 30.47
CA LYS A 156 -14.23 -4.37 29.13
C LYS A 156 -14.28 -3.21 28.15
N GLY A 157 -14.69 -2.02 28.60
CA GLY A 157 -14.76 -0.84 27.75
C GLY A 157 -13.39 -0.44 27.19
N MET A 158 -12.34 -0.48 28.02
CA MET A 158 -10.96 -0.19 27.59
C MET A 158 -10.41 -1.25 26.65
N LEU A 159 -10.71 -2.54 26.91
CA LEU A 159 -10.31 -3.62 26.01
C LEU A 159 -10.93 -3.45 24.61
N TYR A 160 -12.23 -3.16 24.52
CA TYR A 160 -12.89 -2.92 23.24
C TYR A 160 -12.36 -1.67 22.52
N LEU A 161 -12.04 -0.59 23.27
CA LEU A 161 -11.43 0.61 22.71
C LEU A 161 -10.06 0.29 22.10
N VAL A 162 -9.18 -0.41 22.83
CA VAL A 162 -7.86 -0.84 22.33
C VAL A 162 -8.00 -1.69 21.06
N LEU A 163 -8.86 -2.71 21.10
CA LEU A 163 -9.08 -3.60 19.97
C LEU A 163 -9.56 -2.82 18.74
N THR A 164 -10.52 -1.92 18.91
CA THR A 164 -11.06 -1.12 17.79
C THR A 164 -10.01 -0.20 17.19
N LEU A 165 -9.21 0.49 18.01
CA LEU A 165 -8.14 1.38 17.54
C LEU A 165 -7.05 0.61 16.79
N LEU A 166 -6.67 -0.57 17.27
CA LEU A 166 -5.71 -1.42 16.57
C LEU A 166 -6.27 -1.91 15.24
N LEU A 167 -7.52 -2.34 15.18
CA LEU A 167 -8.19 -2.73 13.93
C LEU A 167 -8.20 -1.56 12.93
N VAL A 168 -8.54 -0.36 13.37
CA VAL A 168 -8.54 0.84 12.51
C VAL A 168 -7.14 1.16 12.01
N ALA A 169 -6.12 1.14 12.86
CA ALA A 169 -4.74 1.41 12.46
C ALA A 169 -4.24 0.38 11.43
N ILE A 170 -4.46 -0.91 11.67
CA ILE A 170 -4.10 -1.99 10.73
C ILE A 170 -4.83 -1.81 9.40
N MET A 171 -6.12 -1.54 9.43
CA MET A 171 -6.92 -1.30 8.22
C MET A 171 -6.36 -0.15 7.39
N PHE A 172 -6.01 0.98 8.04
CA PHE A 172 -5.45 2.13 7.33
C PHE A 172 -4.09 1.81 6.68
N ILE A 173 -3.19 1.11 7.38
CA ILE A 173 -1.92 0.67 6.81
C ILE A 173 -2.16 -0.23 5.60
N VAL A 174 -2.96 -1.28 5.78
CA VAL A 174 -3.26 -2.29 4.74
C VAL A 174 -3.95 -1.64 3.54
N GLY A 175 -4.98 -0.80 3.77
CA GLY A 175 -5.73 -0.13 2.70
C GLY A 175 -4.91 0.89 1.93
N THR A 176 -4.03 1.64 2.59
CA THR A 176 -3.16 2.61 1.91
C THR A 176 -2.04 1.94 1.12
N VAL A 177 -1.46 0.85 1.63
CA VAL A 177 -0.49 0.03 0.90
C VAL A 177 -1.12 -0.57 -0.36
N ALA A 178 -2.30 -1.18 -0.25
CA ALA A 178 -3.01 -1.75 -1.40
C ALA A 178 -3.24 -0.71 -2.50
N ARG A 179 -3.61 0.52 -2.14
CA ARG A 179 -3.83 1.62 -3.10
C ARG A 179 -2.55 2.18 -3.69
N ALA A 180 -1.49 2.29 -2.91
CA ALA A 180 -0.19 2.76 -3.39
C ALA A 180 0.41 1.81 -4.44
N THR A 181 0.13 0.50 -4.34
CA THR A 181 0.61 -0.52 -5.28
C THR A 181 -0.22 -0.64 -6.55
N ALA A 182 -1.49 -0.25 -6.50
CA ALA A 182 -2.44 -0.48 -7.59
C ALA A 182 -2.53 0.66 -8.63
N GLY A 183 -1.96 1.84 -8.36
CA GLY A 183 -2.04 3.02 -9.22
C GLY A 183 -3.42 3.70 -9.23
N THR A 184 -3.56 4.78 -10.01
CA THR A 184 -4.76 5.64 -9.96
C THR A 184 -6.03 5.02 -10.53
N LEU A 185 -5.93 4.24 -11.61
CA LEU A 185 -7.11 3.63 -12.25
C LEU A 185 -7.66 2.47 -11.44
N SER A 186 -6.78 1.65 -10.89
CA SER A 186 -7.14 0.53 -10.01
C SER A 186 -7.64 1.00 -8.64
N SER A 187 -7.28 2.22 -8.19
CA SER A 187 -7.75 2.74 -6.91
C SER A 187 -9.28 2.93 -6.86
N ALA A 188 -9.92 3.31 -7.97
CA ALA A 188 -11.37 3.45 -8.04
C ALA A 188 -12.07 2.08 -7.97
N ILE A 189 -11.53 1.09 -8.69
CA ILE A 189 -12.05 -0.29 -8.67
C ILE A 189 -11.87 -0.90 -7.28
N LEU A 190 -10.71 -0.72 -6.66
CA LEU A 190 -10.43 -1.18 -5.30
C LEU A 190 -11.36 -0.51 -4.28
N PHE A 191 -11.71 0.77 -4.46
CA PHE A 191 -12.70 1.45 -3.64
C PHE A 191 -14.06 0.76 -3.71
N VAL A 192 -14.56 0.46 -4.92
CA VAL A 192 -15.84 -0.23 -5.12
C VAL A 192 -15.79 -1.63 -4.51
N VAL A 193 -14.70 -2.39 -4.70
CA VAL A 193 -14.53 -3.73 -4.14
C VAL A 193 -14.54 -3.71 -2.61
N VAL A 194 -13.85 -2.75 -1.97
CA VAL A 194 -13.86 -2.60 -0.50
C VAL A 194 -15.25 -2.22 0.01
N ALA A 195 -15.95 -1.32 -0.67
CA ALA A 195 -17.30 -0.90 -0.29
C ALA A 195 -18.31 -2.05 -0.43
N LEU A 196 -18.24 -2.82 -1.53
CA LEU A 196 -19.09 -3.99 -1.74
C LEU A 196 -18.76 -5.11 -0.74
N GLY A 197 -17.48 -5.40 -0.50
CA GLY A 197 -17.04 -6.40 0.47
C GLY A 197 -17.54 -6.08 1.87
N GLY A 198 -17.42 -4.84 2.31
CA GLY A 198 -17.94 -4.38 3.60
C GLY A 198 -19.48 -4.43 3.68
N GLY A 199 -20.18 -4.07 2.60
CA GLY A 199 -21.63 -4.14 2.52
C GLY A 199 -22.16 -5.58 2.54
N MET A 200 -21.53 -6.50 1.83
CA MET A 200 -21.94 -7.93 1.77
C MET A 200 -21.70 -8.67 3.09
N PHE A 201 -20.60 -8.37 3.79
CA PHE A 201 -20.25 -9.02 5.05
C PHE A 201 -20.78 -8.28 6.27
N GLY A 202 -21.12 -7.00 6.14
CA GLY A 202 -21.59 -6.14 7.22
C GLY A 202 -23.08 -6.29 7.49
N LYS A 203 -23.54 -7.42 8.01
CA LYS A 203 -24.94 -7.60 8.47
C LYS A 203 -25.35 -6.64 9.61
N SER A 204 -24.60 -5.54 9.81
CA SER A 204 -24.87 -4.53 10.83
C SER A 204 -24.71 -3.11 10.24
N LEU A 205 -25.57 -2.20 10.63
CA LEU A 205 -25.51 -0.78 10.23
C LEU A 205 -24.13 -0.15 10.55
N GLY A 206 -23.60 -0.41 11.74
CA GLY A 206 -22.28 0.09 12.15
C GLY A 206 -21.14 -0.46 11.31
N GLY A 207 -21.20 -1.74 10.91
CA GLY A 207 -20.24 -2.33 9.99
C GLY A 207 -20.27 -1.68 8.61
N GLY A 208 -21.46 -1.47 8.05
CA GLY A 208 -21.63 -0.82 6.75
C GLY A 208 -21.15 0.63 6.74
N ILE A 209 -21.59 1.44 7.69
CA ILE A 209 -21.18 2.84 7.82
C ILE A 209 -19.66 2.94 8.05
N GLY A 210 -19.11 2.13 8.95
CA GLY A 210 -17.68 2.09 9.23
C GLY A 210 -16.87 1.80 7.97
N THR A 211 -17.29 0.84 7.15
CA THR A 211 -16.62 0.49 5.89
C THR A 211 -16.61 1.65 4.90
N VAL A 212 -17.74 2.34 4.73
CA VAL A 212 -17.85 3.48 3.80
C VAL A 212 -16.94 4.64 4.25
N ILE A 213 -17.02 5.04 5.52
CA ILE A 213 -16.19 6.12 6.08
C ILE A 213 -14.71 5.80 5.88
N MET A 214 -14.31 4.58 6.21
CA MET A 214 -12.93 4.14 6.12
C MET A 214 -12.43 4.04 4.67
N ALA A 215 -13.28 3.56 3.74
CA ALA A 215 -12.95 3.50 2.33
C ALA A 215 -12.72 4.90 1.74
N ILE A 216 -13.58 5.87 2.05
CA ILE A 216 -13.43 7.27 1.63
C ILE A 216 -12.16 7.87 2.22
N SER A 217 -11.92 7.68 3.52
CA SER A 217 -10.74 8.20 4.22
C SER A 217 -9.45 7.62 3.65
N CYS A 218 -9.38 6.31 3.39
CA CYS A 218 -8.24 5.67 2.72
C CYS A 218 -8.03 6.21 1.30
N ALA A 219 -9.11 6.51 0.55
CA ALA A 219 -9.02 7.09 -0.78
C ALA A 219 -8.34 8.47 -0.77
N ILE A 220 -8.80 9.33 0.12
CA ILE A 220 -8.28 10.69 0.28
C ILE A 220 -6.82 10.67 0.73
N ILE A 221 -6.50 9.88 1.77
CA ILE A 221 -5.15 9.80 2.34
C ILE A 221 -4.16 9.20 1.34
N SER A 222 -4.55 8.14 0.61
CA SER A 222 -3.66 7.52 -0.39
C SER A 222 -3.40 8.45 -1.58
N LYS A 223 -4.39 9.23 -2.03
CA LYS A 223 -4.17 10.24 -3.07
C LYS A 223 -3.14 11.27 -2.61
N LYS A 224 -3.23 11.76 -1.37
CA LYS A 224 -2.27 12.70 -0.79
C LYS A 224 -0.88 12.07 -0.61
N ALA A 225 -0.80 10.78 -0.24
CA ALA A 225 0.46 10.06 -0.09
C ALA A 225 1.26 9.98 -1.39
N LEU A 226 0.59 9.88 -2.55
CA LEU A 226 1.20 9.83 -3.87
C LEU A 226 1.68 11.20 -4.38
N THR A 227 1.19 12.31 -3.82
CA THR A 227 1.52 13.69 -4.22
C THR A 227 2.62 14.35 -3.39
N ASP A 228 3.66 13.63 -2.97
CA ASP A 228 4.85 14.12 -2.25
C ASP A 228 4.65 14.73 -0.84
N ALA A 229 3.56 14.42 -0.18
CA ALA A 229 3.33 14.90 1.18
C ALA A 229 4.30 14.27 2.20
N LYS A 230 4.87 15.11 3.08
CA LYS A 230 5.71 14.66 4.20
C LYS A 230 4.92 13.72 5.13
N GLY A 231 5.57 12.64 5.61
CA GLY A 231 4.95 11.67 6.53
C GLY A 231 4.39 10.41 5.88
N PHE A 232 4.66 10.21 4.57
CA PHE A 232 4.26 9.02 3.80
C PHE A 232 5.46 8.26 3.21
N ASP A 233 6.64 8.46 3.79
CA ASP A 233 7.91 7.93 3.25
C ASP A 233 7.91 6.40 3.15
N ASP A 234 7.27 5.69 4.08
CA ASP A 234 7.21 4.22 4.05
C ASP A 234 6.34 3.70 2.90
N LEU A 235 5.27 4.40 2.54
CA LEU A 235 4.46 4.05 1.36
C LEU A 235 5.24 4.24 0.06
N LYS A 236 6.02 5.31 -0.04
CA LYS A 236 6.93 5.55 -1.17
C LYS A 236 8.01 4.47 -1.24
N ARG A 237 8.59 4.07 -0.12
CA ARG A 237 9.57 2.98 -0.05
C ARG A 237 9.00 1.67 -0.59
N ILE A 238 7.75 1.32 -0.22
CA ILE A 238 7.09 0.11 -0.71
C ILE A 238 6.89 0.19 -2.23
N ALA A 239 6.35 1.29 -2.75
CA ALA A 239 6.16 1.48 -4.18
C ALA A 239 7.50 1.42 -4.95
N THR A 240 8.53 2.09 -4.44
CA THR A 240 9.90 2.05 -5.00
C THR A 240 10.49 0.65 -4.94
N PHE A 241 10.30 -0.08 -3.84
CA PHE A 241 10.77 -1.47 -3.71
C PHE A 241 10.13 -2.37 -4.78
N ILE A 242 8.82 -2.25 -5.01
CA ILE A 242 8.11 -3.04 -6.02
C ILE A 242 8.63 -2.74 -7.44
N THR A 243 8.72 -1.45 -7.80
CA THR A 243 9.21 -1.05 -9.13
C THR A 243 10.67 -1.44 -9.34
N ARG A 244 11.50 -1.33 -8.31
CA ARG A 244 12.91 -1.72 -8.34
C ARG A 244 13.11 -3.24 -8.45
N THR A 245 12.23 -4.05 -7.85
CA THR A 245 12.36 -5.51 -7.80
C THR A 245 11.81 -6.17 -9.07
N PHE A 246 10.74 -5.62 -9.63
CA PHE A 246 9.99 -6.25 -10.72
C PHE A 246 10.02 -5.47 -12.03
N GLY A 247 10.54 -4.23 -12.04
CA GLY A 247 10.67 -3.40 -13.22
C GLY A 247 12.00 -3.61 -13.95
N THR A 248 12.19 -2.88 -15.04
CA THR A 248 13.48 -2.82 -15.73
C THR A 248 14.53 -2.22 -14.80
N SER A 249 15.67 -2.92 -14.62
CA SER A 249 16.76 -2.50 -13.74
C SER A 249 17.91 -1.90 -14.54
N PHE A 250 18.24 -0.64 -14.24
CA PHE A 250 19.46 0.05 -14.72
C PHE A 250 20.41 0.32 -13.56
N ARG A 251 20.45 -0.55 -12.58
CA ARG A 251 21.29 -0.36 -11.38
C ARG A 251 22.78 -0.49 -11.72
N ASN A 252 23.58 0.50 -11.30
CA ASN A 252 25.03 0.54 -11.57
C ASN A 252 25.37 0.43 -13.07
N THR A 253 24.48 0.88 -13.96
CA THR A 253 24.65 0.85 -15.40
C THR A 253 25.29 2.14 -15.86
N VAL A 254 26.25 2.07 -16.80
CA VAL A 254 26.79 3.25 -17.47
C VAL A 254 25.90 3.61 -18.64
N LEU A 255 25.35 4.84 -18.63
CA LEU A 255 24.36 5.34 -19.61
C LEU A 255 24.86 6.57 -20.39
N SER A 256 26.16 6.80 -20.46
CA SER A 256 26.73 7.96 -21.15
C SER A 256 26.31 7.98 -22.62
N ASN A 257 25.68 9.08 -23.07
CA ASN A 257 25.19 9.25 -24.44
C ASN A 257 24.16 8.21 -24.92
N ALA A 258 23.50 7.49 -23.98
CA ALA A 258 22.38 6.61 -24.35
C ALA A 258 21.15 7.42 -24.77
N ASN A 259 20.46 6.98 -25.81
CA ASN A 259 19.29 7.64 -26.38
C ASN A 259 17.99 7.02 -25.80
N PHE A 260 17.18 7.82 -25.13
CA PHE A 260 15.87 7.44 -24.54
C PHE A 260 14.70 8.20 -25.17
N SER A 261 14.83 8.71 -26.40
CA SER A 261 13.74 9.43 -27.06
C SER A 261 12.49 8.57 -27.24
N GLN A 262 11.33 9.16 -27.01
CA GLN A 262 10.00 8.56 -27.23
C GLN A 262 9.31 9.27 -28.38
#